data_0d73ec1572fdf0995ac773cff220b8c1
#
_entry.id   0d73ec1572fdf0995ac773cff220b8c1
#
_cell.length_a   1.000
_cell.length_b   1.000
_cell.length_c   1.000
_cell.angle_alpha   90.00
_cell.angle_beta   90.00
_cell.angle_gamma   90.00
#
_symmetry.space_group_name_H-M   'P 1'
#
loop_
_entity.id
_entity.type
_entity.pdbx_description
1 polymer ?
#
loop_
_entity_poly.entity_id
_entity_poly.type
_entity_poly.pdbx_seq_one_letter_code
_entity_poly.pdbx_strand_id
1 'polypeptide(L)'
;MQKPQASHSKWNDAADGELAQAITREPGRCPDAEAEFYQRFARRVRLYGLRHLGGEDPARDLTHNVMVLTLEKLRRGEVREPERVGSFVLGVARMLVHEHYRSRSREELLGNDPPPDHVLEPVEPNRLASARLKKCMELLSERERAILVLTYYGEQSTKTIASSLGLGTGNVRVIRHRGIAQLRDCIGVGEEPGR
;
A
#
# COMPACT_ATOMS: atom_id res chain seq x y z
N MET A 1 8.82 23.40 -30.72
CA MET A 1 8.25 22.33 -29.90
C MET A 1 8.08 22.87 -28.48
N GLN A 2 6.88 23.31 -28.13
CA GLN A 2 6.56 23.79 -26.78
C GLN A 2 6.41 22.60 -25.86
N LYS A 3 7.18 22.56 -24.73
CA LYS A 3 6.94 21.64 -23.62
C LYS A 3 5.51 21.90 -23.10
N PRO A 4 4.70 20.85 -22.87
CA PRO A 4 3.44 21.05 -22.20
C PRO A 4 3.72 21.59 -20.79
N GLN A 5 3.21 22.77 -20.49
CA GLN A 5 3.16 23.32 -19.14
C GLN A 5 2.31 22.37 -18.31
N ALA A 6 2.90 21.81 -17.26
CA ALA A 6 2.17 21.04 -16.26
C ALA A 6 1.13 22.00 -15.64
N SER A 7 -0.10 21.93 -16.10
CA SER A 7 -1.23 22.56 -15.44
C SER A 7 -1.31 21.93 -14.05
N HIS A 8 -1.16 22.74 -12.99
CA HIS A 8 -1.38 22.30 -11.62
C HIS A 8 -2.82 21.78 -11.56
N SER A 9 -2.96 20.48 -11.58
CA SER A 9 -4.27 19.84 -11.42
C SER A 9 -4.78 20.16 -10.02
N LYS A 10 -6.05 20.55 -9.89
CA LYS A 10 -6.73 20.76 -8.58
C LYS A 10 -6.61 19.56 -7.65
N TRP A 11 -6.15 18.44 -8.16
CA TRP A 11 -6.04 17.16 -7.45
C TRP A 11 -4.67 16.93 -6.80
N ASN A 12 -3.65 17.77 -7.10
CA ASN A 12 -2.30 17.57 -6.54
C ASN A 12 -2.28 17.64 -5.01
N ASP A 13 -3.09 18.51 -4.42
CA ASP A 13 -3.18 18.70 -2.97
C ASP A 13 -4.36 17.97 -2.33
N ALA A 14 -5.21 17.32 -3.14
CA ALA A 14 -6.37 16.59 -2.65
C ALA A 14 -5.95 15.34 -1.84
N ALA A 15 -6.69 15.02 -0.78
CA ALA A 15 -6.47 13.79 -0.03
C ALA A 15 -6.81 12.55 -0.88
N ASP A 16 -6.16 11.41 -0.59
CA ASP A 16 -6.39 10.15 -1.32
C ASP A 16 -7.88 9.74 -1.32
N GLY A 17 -8.60 10.02 -0.22
CA GLY A 17 -10.03 9.77 -0.10
C GLY A 17 -10.89 10.67 -0.99
N GLU A 18 -10.48 11.93 -1.17
CA GLU A 18 -11.18 12.88 -2.06
C GLU A 18 -11.04 12.46 -3.53
N LEU A 19 -9.85 12.01 -3.93
CA LEU A 19 -9.63 11.42 -5.26
C LEU A 19 -10.54 10.22 -5.47
N ALA A 20 -10.57 9.29 -4.52
CA ALA A 20 -11.41 8.11 -4.59
C ALA A 20 -12.90 8.45 -4.68
N GLN A 21 -13.37 9.43 -3.90
CA GLN A 21 -14.76 9.92 -3.95
C GLN A 21 -15.09 10.56 -5.29
N ALA A 22 -14.18 11.39 -5.86
CA ALA A 22 -14.39 12.02 -7.15
C ALA A 22 -14.54 10.99 -8.28
N ILE A 23 -13.68 9.98 -8.30
CA ILE A 23 -13.73 8.87 -9.27
C ILE A 23 -15.05 8.09 -9.14
N THR A 24 -15.50 7.87 -7.90
CA THR A 24 -16.77 7.15 -7.64
C THR A 24 -18.00 7.94 -8.05
N ARG A 25 -18.02 9.27 -7.81
CA ARG A 25 -19.18 10.13 -8.12
C ARG A 25 -19.37 10.35 -9.62
N GLU A 26 -18.29 10.45 -10.36
CA GLU A 26 -18.29 10.74 -11.80
C GLU A 26 -17.47 9.70 -12.58
N PRO A 27 -17.95 8.45 -12.70
CA PRO A 27 -17.18 7.38 -13.34
C PRO A 27 -16.78 7.72 -14.77
N GLY A 28 -15.48 7.72 -15.06
CA GLY A 28 -14.94 8.01 -16.39
C GLY A 28 -15.04 9.47 -16.83
N ARG A 29 -15.49 10.40 -15.97
CA ARG A 29 -15.58 11.84 -16.27
C ARG A 29 -14.53 12.68 -15.53
N CYS A 30 -13.71 12.06 -14.70
CA CYS A 30 -12.64 12.73 -13.93
C CYS A 30 -11.25 12.18 -14.30
N PRO A 31 -10.79 12.29 -15.57
CA PRO A 31 -9.50 11.73 -16.01
C PRO A 31 -8.31 12.28 -15.20
N ASP A 32 -8.36 13.55 -14.80
CA ASP A 32 -7.29 14.16 -14.00
C ASP A 32 -7.21 13.56 -12.59
N ALA A 33 -8.36 13.26 -11.96
CA ALA A 33 -8.38 12.59 -10.66
C ALA A 33 -7.88 11.14 -10.76
N GLU A 34 -8.24 10.43 -11.83
CA GLU A 34 -7.75 9.08 -12.09
C GLU A 34 -6.25 9.07 -12.38
N ALA A 35 -5.74 10.04 -13.15
CA ALA A 35 -4.32 10.18 -13.45
C ALA A 35 -3.51 10.45 -12.17
N GLU A 36 -3.97 11.38 -11.33
CA GLU A 36 -3.32 11.68 -10.05
C GLU A 36 -3.37 10.47 -9.11
N PHE A 37 -4.53 9.80 -9.02
CA PHE A 37 -4.67 8.57 -8.26
C PHE A 37 -3.67 7.50 -8.72
N TYR A 38 -3.57 7.30 -10.03
CA TYR A 38 -2.61 6.37 -10.62
C TYR A 38 -1.17 6.74 -10.24
N GLN A 39 -0.76 8.00 -10.41
CA GLN A 39 0.61 8.43 -10.11
C GLN A 39 0.99 8.18 -8.65
N ARG A 40 0.08 8.46 -7.70
CA ARG A 40 0.33 8.27 -6.27
C ARG A 40 0.47 6.80 -5.88
N PHE A 41 -0.43 5.97 -6.38
CA PHE A 41 -0.49 4.58 -5.94
C PHE A 41 0.38 3.63 -6.77
N ALA A 42 0.58 3.87 -8.06
CA ALA A 42 1.39 3.01 -8.92
C ALA A 42 2.83 2.85 -8.40
N ARG A 43 3.44 3.96 -7.95
CA ARG A 43 4.79 3.91 -7.37
C ARG A 43 4.83 3.05 -6.11
N ARG A 44 3.83 3.19 -5.23
CA ARG A 44 3.74 2.41 -3.97
C ARG A 44 3.55 0.92 -4.25
N VAL A 45 2.66 0.59 -5.18
CA VAL A 45 2.39 -0.79 -5.59
C VAL A 45 3.60 -1.41 -6.28
N ARG A 46 4.30 -0.65 -7.16
CA ARG A 46 5.52 -1.14 -7.82
C ARG A 46 6.61 -1.47 -6.81
N LEU A 47 6.85 -0.62 -5.81
CA LEU A 47 7.81 -0.90 -4.74
C LEU A 47 7.41 -2.14 -3.93
N TYR A 48 6.11 -2.33 -3.69
CA TYR A 48 5.59 -3.54 -3.06
C TYR A 48 5.84 -4.77 -3.95
N GLY A 49 5.56 -4.67 -5.25
CA GLY A 49 5.80 -5.74 -6.22
C GLY A 49 7.27 -6.13 -6.33
N LEU A 50 8.18 -5.15 -6.43
CA LEU A 50 9.63 -5.40 -6.45
C LEU A 50 10.09 -6.18 -5.21
N ARG A 51 9.56 -5.83 -4.05
CA ARG A 51 9.88 -6.49 -2.79
C ARG A 51 9.39 -7.95 -2.73
N HIS A 52 8.24 -8.24 -3.34
CA HIS A 52 7.58 -9.54 -3.15
C HIS A 52 7.70 -10.47 -4.36
N LEU A 53 7.90 -9.95 -5.56
CA LEU A 53 7.92 -10.76 -6.78
C LEU A 53 9.31 -10.92 -7.41
N GLY A 54 10.32 -10.21 -6.84
CA GLY A 54 11.72 -10.41 -7.20
C GLY A 54 12.10 -10.01 -8.62
N GLY A 55 11.37 -9.08 -9.24
CA GLY A 55 11.70 -8.63 -10.61
C GLY A 55 10.90 -7.40 -11.03
N GLU A 56 11.45 -6.66 -11.99
CA GLU A 56 10.85 -5.43 -12.51
C GLU A 56 9.58 -5.73 -13.33
N ASP A 57 9.62 -6.75 -14.19
CA ASP A 57 8.48 -7.11 -15.04
C ASP A 57 7.30 -7.63 -14.22
N PRO A 58 7.44 -8.58 -13.28
CA PRO A 58 6.35 -8.98 -12.40
C PRO A 58 5.82 -7.84 -11.54
N ALA A 59 6.69 -6.93 -11.09
CA ALA A 59 6.26 -5.76 -10.31
C ALA A 59 5.46 -4.76 -11.15
N ARG A 60 5.81 -4.60 -12.43
CA ARG A 60 5.06 -3.76 -13.38
C ARG A 60 3.70 -4.36 -13.68
N ASP A 61 3.62 -5.66 -13.93
CA ASP A 61 2.38 -6.37 -14.20
C ASP A 61 1.44 -6.34 -12.97
N LEU A 62 2.00 -6.56 -11.77
CA LEU A 62 1.25 -6.39 -10.53
C LEU A 62 0.68 -4.96 -10.43
N THR A 63 1.51 -3.94 -10.71
CA THR A 63 1.09 -2.55 -10.64
C THR A 63 -0.06 -2.27 -11.60
N HIS A 64 0.04 -2.72 -12.84
CA HIS A 64 -1.02 -2.58 -13.83
C HIS A 64 -2.32 -3.22 -13.34
N ASN A 65 -2.27 -4.47 -12.93
CA ASN A 65 -3.44 -5.24 -12.51
C ASN A 65 -4.10 -4.65 -11.26
N VAL A 66 -3.31 -4.23 -10.26
CA VAL A 66 -3.82 -3.56 -9.05
C VAL A 66 -4.53 -2.26 -9.40
N MET A 67 -3.93 -1.45 -10.27
CA MET A 67 -4.51 -0.15 -10.64
C MET A 67 -5.79 -0.32 -11.45
N VAL A 68 -5.82 -1.24 -12.42
CA VAL A 68 -7.03 -1.55 -13.20
C VAL A 68 -8.15 -2.00 -12.28
N LEU A 69 -7.93 -3.02 -11.45
CA LEU A 69 -8.94 -3.54 -10.52
C LEU A 69 -9.43 -2.48 -9.53
N THR A 70 -8.52 -1.64 -9.02
CA THR A 70 -8.90 -0.60 -8.07
C THR A 70 -9.76 0.47 -8.73
N LEU A 71 -9.36 0.97 -9.90
CA LEU A 71 -10.11 1.98 -10.64
C LEU A 71 -11.49 1.46 -11.06
N GLU A 72 -11.58 0.23 -11.53
CA GLU A 72 -12.88 -0.40 -11.85
C GLU A 72 -13.79 -0.45 -10.62
N LYS A 73 -13.27 -0.86 -9.46
CA LYS A 73 -14.05 -0.92 -8.23
C LYS A 73 -14.47 0.45 -7.72
N LEU A 74 -13.63 1.47 -7.85
CA LEU A 74 -13.99 2.86 -7.56
C LEU A 74 -15.11 3.34 -8.47
N ARG A 75 -15.00 3.12 -9.78
CA ARG A 75 -16.01 3.51 -10.78
C ARG A 75 -17.36 2.83 -10.55
N ARG A 76 -17.36 1.61 -9.99
CA ARG A 76 -18.58 0.85 -9.64
C ARG A 76 -19.12 1.19 -8.25
N GLY A 77 -18.45 2.06 -7.49
CA GLY A 77 -18.84 2.38 -6.11
C GLY A 77 -18.68 1.23 -5.13
N GLU A 78 -17.86 0.23 -5.46
CA GLU A 78 -17.65 -0.95 -4.60
C GLU A 78 -16.68 -0.70 -3.43
N VAL A 79 -15.98 0.44 -3.41
CA VAL A 79 -15.09 0.83 -2.31
C VAL A 79 -15.91 1.56 -1.25
N ARG A 80 -16.26 0.84 -0.18
CA ARG A 80 -17.16 1.34 0.88
C ARG A 80 -16.58 2.48 1.72
N GLU A 81 -15.26 2.51 1.89
CA GLU A 81 -14.55 3.49 2.73
C GLU A 81 -13.49 4.21 1.87
N PRO A 82 -13.88 5.21 1.06
CA PRO A 82 -12.94 5.94 0.20
C PRO A 82 -11.77 6.58 0.96
N GLU A 83 -12.00 6.99 2.21
CA GLU A 83 -10.98 7.57 3.09
C GLU A 83 -9.84 6.57 3.41
N ARG A 84 -10.12 5.29 3.24
CA ARG A 84 -9.16 4.19 3.43
C ARG A 84 -8.70 3.54 2.12
N VAL A 85 -8.83 4.25 1.01
CA VAL A 85 -8.49 3.71 -0.31
C VAL A 85 -7.06 3.20 -0.40
N GLY A 86 -6.11 3.82 0.29
CA GLY A 86 -4.73 3.32 0.37
C GLY A 86 -4.63 1.91 0.95
N SER A 87 -5.42 1.61 1.98
CA SER A 87 -5.49 0.25 2.55
C SER A 87 -6.17 -0.73 1.61
N PHE A 88 -7.15 -0.27 0.84
CA PHE A 88 -7.82 -1.06 -0.18
C PHE A 88 -6.87 -1.44 -1.32
N VAL A 89 -6.12 -0.47 -1.87
CA VAL A 89 -5.09 -0.69 -2.91
C VAL A 89 -4.07 -1.72 -2.45
N LEU A 90 -3.55 -1.58 -1.22
CA LEU A 90 -2.60 -2.53 -0.66
C LEU A 90 -3.21 -3.91 -0.45
N GLY A 91 -4.49 -3.99 -0.07
CA GLY A 91 -5.23 -5.25 0.04
C GLY A 91 -5.33 -5.98 -1.30
N VAL A 92 -5.63 -5.26 -2.39
CA VAL A 92 -5.65 -5.80 -3.75
C VAL A 92 -4.25 -6.28 -4.16
N ALA A 93 -3.20 -5.49 -3.89
CA ALA A 93 -1.82 -5.88 -4.19
C ALA A 93 -1.43 -7.18 -3.48
N ARG A 94 -1.76 -7.32 -2.19
CA ARG A 94 -1.51 -8.56 -1.43
C ARG A 94 -2.25 -9.75 -1.99
N MET A 95 -3.51 -9.57 -2.34
CA MET A 95 -4.33 -10.63 -2.92
C MET A 95 -3.68 -11.16 -4.21
N LEU A 96 -3.27 -10.27 -5.13
CA LEU A 96 -2.65 -10.66 -6.39
C LEU A 96 -1.27 -11.29 -6.21
N VAL A 97 -0.47 -10.83 -5.25
CA VAL A 97 0.81 -11.47 -4.91
C VAL A 97 0.58 -12.89 -4.39
N HIS A 98 -0.38 -13.09 -3.48
CA HIS A 98 -0.74 -14.44 -3.01
C HIS A 98 -1.25 -15.34 -4.14
N GLU A 99 -2.02 -14.80 -5.07
CA GLU A 99 -2.49 -15.55 -6.24
C GLU A 99 -1.33 -15.93 -7.16
N HIS A 100 -0.39 -15.03 -7.41
CA HIS A 100 0.83 -15.30 -8.16
C HIS A 100 1.62 -16.48 -7.56
N TYR A 101 1.85 -16.49 -6.24
CA TYR A 101 2.54 -17.59 -5.57
C TYR A 101 1.76 -18.89 -5.61
N ARG A 102 0.43 -18.83 -5.46
CA ARG A 102 -0.42 -20.04 -5.56
C ARG A 102 -0.40 -20.65 -6.97
N SER A 103 -0.42 -19.83 -8.02
CA SER A 103 -0.32 -20.31 -9.40
C SER A 103 1.04 -20.93 -9.63
N ARG A 104 2.10 -20.29 -9.20
CA ARG A 104 3.46 -20.75 -9.32
C ARG A 104 3.72 -22.06 -8.57
N SER A 105 3.26 -22.19 -7.32
CA SER A 105 3.34 -23.44 -6.57
C SER A 105 2.56 -24.59 -7.21
N ARG A 106 1.49 -24.27 -7.94
CA ARG A 106 0.73 -25.26 -8.70
C ARG A 106 1.48 -25.70 -9.98
N GLU A 107 2.17 -24.79 -10.63
CA GLU A 107 3.03 -25.07 -11.79
C GLU A 107 4.30 -25.84 -11.38
N GLU A 108 4.91 -25.50 -10.24
CA GLU A 108 6.07 -26.19 -9.66
C GLU A 108 5.76 -27.62 -9.21
N LEU A 109 4.53 -27.90 -8.78
CA LEU A 109 4.06 -29.28 -8.52
C LEU A 109 3.96 -30.12 -9.79
N LEU A 110 3.97 -29.46 -10.96
CA LEU A 110 3.97 -30.09 -12.29
C LEU A 110 5.37 -30.09 -12.95
N GLY A 111 6.34 -29.36 -12.39
CA GLY A 111 7.72 -29.26 -12.90
C GLY A 111 8.74 -29.09 -11.77
N ASN A 112 9.81 -29.88 -11.84
CA ASN A 112 10.83 -30.12 -10.79
C ASN A 112 11.87 -29.00 -10.61
N ASP A 113 11.57 -27.71 -10.75
CA ASP A 113 12.55 -26.65 -10.50
C ASP A 113 12.27 -25.90 -9.19
N PRO A 114 13.26 -25.82 -8.27
CA PRO A 114 13.11 -25.02 -7.05
C PRO A 114 13.11 -23.53 -7.40
N PRO A 115 12.33 -22.70 -6.63
CA PRO A 115 12.27 -21.27 -6.87
C PRO A 115 13.63 -20.61 -6.66
N PRO A 116 14.03 -19.67 -7.53
CA PRO A 116 15.26 -18.93 -7.33
C PRO A 116 15.19 -18.11 -6.05
N ASP A 117 16.24 -18.20 -5.25
CA ASP A 117 16.46 -17.36 -4.05
C ASP A 117 16.65 -15.90 -4.52
N HIS A 118 15.56 -15.15 -4.59
CA HIS A 118 15.61 -13.73 -4.93
C HIS A 118 16.06 -12.92 -3.71
N VAL A 119 17.35 -12.74 -3.58
CA VAL A 119 17.92 -11.68 -2.73
C VAL A 119 17.59 -10.35 -3.40
N LEU A 120 16.56 -9.70 -2.89
CA LEU A 120 16.16 -8.36 -3.35
C LEU A 120 17.22 -7.35 -2.92
N GLU A 121 17.83 -6.67 -3.89
CA GLU A 121 18.55 -5.44 -3.58
C GLU A 121 17.57 -4.44 -2.92
N PRO A 122 17.98 -3.83 -1.79
CA PRO A 122 17.11 -2.87 -1.11
C PRO A 122 16.83 -1.68 -2.04
N VAL A 123 15.58 -1.55 -2.51
CA VAL A 123 15.15 -0.28 -3.12
C VAL A 123 15.33 0.80 -2.08
N GLU A 124 16.26 1.74 -2.30
CA GLU A 124 16.56 2.83 -1.38
C GLU A 124 15.28 3.61 -1.06
N PRO A 125 14.69 3.45 0.14
CA PRO A 125 13.57 4.28 0.55
C PRO A 125 14.09 5.71 0.72
N ASN A 126 13.23 6.70 0.52
CA ASN A 126 13.55 8.08 0.85
C ASN A 126 14.11 8.13 2.28
N ARG A 127 15.43 8.36 2.41
CA ARG A 127 16.18 8.24 3.68
C ARG A 127 15.58 9.11 4.79
N LEU A 128 15.08 10.29 4.43
CA LEU A 128 14.46 11.23 5.40
C LEU A 128 13.12 10.68 5.91
N ALA A 129 12.26 10.18 5.03
CA ALA A 129 10.98 9.59 5.42
C ALA A 129 11.18 8.30 6.24
N SER A 130 12.19 7.49 5.89
CA SER A 130 12.57 6.29 6.65
C SER A 130 13.08 6.61 8.05
N ALA A 131 13.96 7.62 8.19
CA ALA A 131 14.51 8.02 9.49
C ALA A 131 13.40 8.58 10.40
N ARG A 132 12.46 9.35 9.84
CA ARG A 132 11.32 9.90 10.57
C ARG A 132 10.36 8.80 11.02
N LEU A 133 10.00 7.88 10.12
CA LEU A 133 9.18 6.74 10.47
C LEU A 133 9.82 5.91 11.58
N LYS A 134 11.14 5.67 11.52
CA LYS A 134 11.87 4.94 12.55
C LYS A 134 11.71 5.61 13.91
N LYS A 135 11.93 6.94 14.01
CA LYS A 135 11.72 7.70 15.26
C LYS A 135 10.29 7.58 15.77
N CYS A 136 9.29 7.73 14.89
CA CYS A 136 7.89 7.59 15.27
C CYS A 136 7.54 6.17 15.72
N MET A 137 8.13 5.16 15.13
CA MET A 137 7.99 3.76 15.56
C MET A 137 8.59 3.52 16.96
N GLU A 138 9.65 4.23 17.33
CA GLU A 138 10.27 4.15 18.67
C GLU A 138 9.36 4.73 19.76
N LEU A 139 8.47 5.66 19.41
CA LEU A 139 7.50 6.26 20.34
C LEU A 139 6.28 5.35 20.63
N LEU A 140 6.05 4.34 19.81
CA LEU A 140 4.99 3.38 20.05
C LEU A 140 5.34 2.45 21.21
N SER A 141 4.31 1.99 21.95
CA SER A 141 4.49 0.90 22.90
C SER A 141 5.04 -0.35 22.19
N GLU A 142 5.76 -1.19 22.92
CA GLU A 142 6.33 -2.43 22.38
C GLU A 142 5.26 -3.29 21.71
N ARG A 143 4.06 -3.37 22.30
CA ARG A 143 2.94 -4.16 21.78
C ARG A 143 2.37 -3.59 20.50
N GLU A 144 2.21 -2.28 20.40
CA GLU A 144 1.76 -1.61 19.17
C GLU A 144 2.77 -1.79 18.05
N ARG A 145 4.04 -1.58 18.35
CA ARG A 145 5.14 -1.78 17.41
C ARG A 145 5.19 -3.21 16.89
N ALA A 146 5.12 -4.20 17.79
CA ALA A 146 5.13 -5.61 17.42
C ALA A 146 3.95 -5.96 16.49
N ILE A 147 2.73 -5.51 16.80
CA ILE A 147 1.56 -5.75 15.96
C ILE A 147 1.70 -5.09 14.60
N LEU A 148 2.22 -3.86 14.53
CA LEU A 148 2.44 -3.19 13.25
C LEU A 148 3.51 -3.89 12.41
N VAL A 149 4.64 -4.27 13.02
CA VAL A 149 5.70 -5.01 12.34
C VAL A 149 5.18 -6.35 11.83
N LEU A 150 4.50 -7.14 12.66
CA LEU A 150 3.94 -8.43 12.25
C LEU A 150 2.86 -8.27 11.15
N THR A 151 2.07 -7.19 11.20
CA THR A 151 1.02 -6.94 10.20
C THR A 151 1.60 -6.50 8.85
N TYR A 152 2.53 -5.54 8.86
CA TYR A 152 2.95 -4.83 7.64
C TYR A 152 4.29 -5.30 7.10
N TYR A 153 5.18 -5.79 7.95
CA TYR A 153 6.46 -6.34 7.55
C TYR A 153 6.43 -7.88 7.49
N GLY A 154 5.87 -8.49 8.52
CA GLY A 154 5.73 -9.95 8.61
C GLY A 154 4.50 -10.51 7.88
N GLU A 155 3.63 -9.66 7.33
CA GLU A 155 2.41 -9.99 6.56
C GLU A 155 1.48 -11.02 7.24
N GLN A 156 1.57 -11.11 8.55
CA GLN A 156 0.80 -12.08 9.30
C GLN A 156 -0.68 -11.71 9.36
N SER A 157 -1.54 -12.74 9.32
CA SER A 157 -2.97 -12.55 9.52
C SER A 157 -3.28 -12.09 10.94
N THR A 158 -4.37 -11.32 11.11
CA THR A 158 -4.84 -10.91 12.44
C THR A 158 -5.01 -12.10 13.40
N LYS A 159 -5.44 -13.27 12.87
CA LYS A 159 -5.61 -14.50 13.64
C LYS A 159 -4.25 -15.04 14.11
N THR A 160 -3.26 -15.08 13.24
CA THR A 160 -1.90 -15.52 13.57
C THR A 160 -1.26 -14.62 14.63
N ILE A 161 -1.36 -13.29 14.43
CA ILE A 161 -0.85 -12.31 15.41
C ILE A 161 -1.54 -12.46 16.76
N ALA A 162 -2.86 -12.65 16.77
CA ALA A 162 -3.64 -12.85 17.98
C ALA A 162 -3.15 -14.09 18.75
N SER A 163 -2.96 -15.21 18.04
CA SER A 163 -2.45 -16.45 18.64
C SER A 163 -1.02 -16.31 19.16
N SER A 164 -0.11 -15.66 18.41
CA SER A 164 1.29 -15.51 18.81
C SER A 164 1.50 -14.57 20.00
N LEU A 165 0.62 -13.59 20.18
CA LEU A 165 0.71 -12.60 21.26
C LEU A 165 -0.26 -12.89 22.43
N GLY A 166 -1.02 -13.98 22.40
CA GLY A 166 -2.01 -14.30 23.42
C GLY A 166 -3.16 -13.29 23.51
N LEU A 167 -3.58 -12.73 22.39
CA LEU A 167 -4.60 -11.68 22.31
C LEU A 167 -5.85 -12.15 21.56
N GLY A 168 -6.99 -11.50 21.81
CA GLY A 168 -8.15 -11.64 20.96
C GLY A 168 -7.97 -10.90 19.62
N THR A 169 -8.55 -11.41 18.53
CA THR A 169 -8.48 -10.78 17.21
C THR A 169 -9.05 -9.36 17.18
N GLY A 170 -10.09 -9.08 17.97
CA GLY A 170 -10.64 -7.73 18.16
C GLY A 170 -9.63 -6.78 18.78
N ASN A 171 -8.90 -7.25 19.81
CA ASN A 171 -7.88 -6.45 20.49
C ASN A 171 -6.71 -6.12 19.56
N VAL A 172 -6.24 -7.08 18.75
CA VAL A 172 -5.21 -6.82 17.72
C VAL A 172 -5.65 -5.72 16.75
N ARG A 173 -6.92 -5.73 16.30
CA ARG A 173 -7.45 -4.68 15.42
C ARG A 173 -7.44 -3.30 16.08
N VAL A 174 -7.86 -3.21 17.34
CA VAL A 174 -7.89 -1.95 18.10
C VAL A 174 -6.49 -1.40 18.30
N ILE A 175 -5.55 -2.24 18.78
CA ILE A 175 -4.16 -1.84 19.01
C ILE A 175 -3.50 -1.39 17.69
N ARG A 176 -3.70 -2.14 16.60
CA ARG A 176 -3.21 -1.75 15.28
C ARG A 176 -3.75 -0.39 14.84
N HIS A 177 -5.05 -0.15 15.01
CA HIS A 177 -5.67 1.12 14.66
C HIS A 177 -5.07 2.29 15.45
N ARG A 178 -4.90 2.13 16.77
CA ARG A 178 -4.27 3.14 17.63
C ARG A 178 -2.82 3.43 17.22
N GLY A 179 -2.01 2.39 17.02
CA GLY A 179 -0.63 2.55 16.59
C GLY A 179 -0.50 3.28 15.23
N ILE A 180 -1.40 3.01 14.27
CA ILE A 180 -1.43 3.75 13.01
C ILE A 180 -1.80 5.22 13.23
N ALA A 181 -2.78 5.52 14.09
CA ALA A 181 -3.16 6.89 14.40
C ALA A 181 -1.98 7.66 15.00
N GLN A 182 -1.31 7.10 16.01
CA GLN A 182 -0.11 7.71 16.62
C GLN A 182 1.02 7.94 15.60
N LEU A 183 1.25 6.99 14.67
CA LEU A 183 2.25 7.18 13.62
C LEU A 183 1.87 8.33 12.68
N ARG A 184 0.61 8.44 12.30
CA ARG A 184 0.13 9.55 11.45
C ARG A 184 0.33 10.89 12.14
N ASP A 185 -0.05 10.99 13.40
CA ASP A 185 0.10 12.21 14.19
C ASP A 185 1.58 12.58 14.33
N CYS A 186 2.46 11.61 14.64
CA CYS A 186 3.89 11.83 14.74
C CYS A 186 4.53 12.26 13.42
N ILE A 187 4.11 11.68 12.30
CA ILE A 187 4.62 12.02 10.97
C ILE A 187 4.03 13.36 10.51
N GLY A 188 2.77 13.67 10.80
CA GLY A 188 2.08 14.90 10.39
C GLY A 188 2.54 16.15 11.13
N VAL A 189 2.85 16.08 12.41
CA VAL A 189 3.33 17.22 13.24
C VAL A 189 4.68 17.81 12.77
N GLY A 190 5.34 17.18 11.81
CA GLY A 190 6.61 17.68 11.27
C GLY A 190 6.51 18.37 9.91
N GLU A 191 5.33 18.58 9.38
CA GLU A 191 5.05 19.40 8.19
C GLU A 191 4.57 20.81 8.64
N GLU A 192 5.37 21.53 9.44
CA GLU A 192 5.23 22.98 9.45
C GLU A 192 5.87 23.50 8.15
N PRO A 193 5.12 24.20 7.28
CA PRO A 193 5.71 24.90 6.16
C PRO A 193 6.65 25.95 6.73
N GLY A 194 7.94 25.79 6.43
CA GLY A 194 8.98 26.76 6.79
C GLY A 194 8.55 28.17 6.38
N ARG A 195 8.58 29.07 7.34
CA ARG A 195 8.58 30.51 7.13
C ARG A 195 9.76 30.93 6.27
#